data_531ac46f5fc4a11b97eae164437e67a7
#
_entry.id   531ac46f5fc4a11b97eae164437e67a7
#
_cell.length_a   1.000
_cell.length_b   1.000
_cell.length_c   1.000
_cell.angle_alpha   90.00
_cell.angle_beta   90.00
_cell.angle_gamma   90.00
#
_symmetry.space_group_name_H-M   'P 1'
#
loop_
_entity.id
_entity.type
_entity.pdbx_description
1 polymer ?
#
loop_
_entity_poly.entity_id
_entity_poly.type
_entity_poly.pdbx_seq_one_letter_code
_entity_poly.pdbx_strand_id
1 'polypeptide(L)'
;MIEIERVQTGVRMEKRLLKILKAFAEYHDMTLGDLLEGIVLHAFDGKTPFSGASLERIQELKRFYDFDLDSTASHRLKEIKARPTRKRSPENRG
;
A
#
# COMPACT_ATOMS: atom_id res chain seq x y z
N MET A 1 -4.85 -6.28 26.50
CA MET A 1 -4.84 -6.29 25.05
C MET A 1 -6.25 -6.40 24.51
N ILE A 2 -6.53 -5.72 23.43
CA ILE A 2 -7.89 -5.70 22.89
C ILE A 2 -8.08 -6.90 21.98
N GLU A 3 -9.13 -7.69 22.26
CA GLU A 3 -9.44 -8.86 21.44
C GLU A 3 -10.39 -8.46 20.33
N ILE A 4 -10.10 -8.89 19.12
CA ILE A 4 -10.90 -8.60 17.95
C ILE A 4 -10.96 -9.83 17.06
N GLU A 5 -11.86 -9.78 16.11
CA GLU A 5 -11.98 -10.79 15.07
C GLU A 5 -11.50 -10.19 13.75
N ARG A 6 -10.67 -10.93 13.00
CA ARG A 6 -10.23 -10.48 11.69
C ARG A 6 -10.78 -11.39 10.61
N VAL A 7 -11.04 -10.80 9.45
CA VAL A 7 -11.46 -11.57 8.28
C VAL A 7 -10.47 -11.31 7.16
N GLN A 8 -10.34 -12.28 6.28
CA GLN A 8 -9.52 -12.13 5.08
C GLN A 8 -10.27 -11.28 4.07
N THR A 9 -9.61 -10.29 3.52
CA THR A 9 -10.19 -9.47 2.46
C THR A 9 -9.13 -9.13 1.44
N GLY A 10 -9.55 -8.85 0.22
CA GLY A 10 -8.63 -8.48 -0.84
C GLY A 10 -9.02 -7.14 -1.44
N VAL A 11 -8.03 -6.33 -1.75
CA VAL A 11 -8.24 -5.06 -2.45
C VAL A 11 -7.22 -4.97 -3.56
N ARG A 12 -7.56 -4.22 -4.59
CA ARG A 12 -6.61 -3.90 -5.66
C ARG A 12 -6.02 -2.53 -5.36
N MET A 13 -4.72 -2.40 -5.56
CA MET A 13 -4.02 -1.19 -5.16
C MET A 13 -2.91 -0.92 -6.18
N GLU A 14 -2.55 0.35 -6.33
CA GLU A 14 -1.47 0.71 -7.22
C GLU A 14 -0.19 -0.07 -6.83
N LYS A 15 0.51 -0.55 -7.83
CA LYS A 15 1.59 -1.52 -7.63
C LYS A 15 2.72 -0.99 -6.74
N ARG A 16 3.20 0.23 -7.04
CA ARG A 16 4.34 0.78 -6.30
C ARG A 16 3.92 1.24 -4.91
N LEU A 17 2.68 1.73 -4.79
CA LEU A 17 2.14 2.08 -3.49
C LEU A 17 2.15 0.86 -2.56
N LEU A 18 1.74 -0.29 -3.08
CA LEU A 18 1.77 -1.52 -2.30
C LEU A 18 3.18 -1.92 -1.90
N LYS A 19 4.15 -1.76 -2.82
CA LYS A 19 5.55 -2.06 -2.51
C LYS A 19 6.07 -1.18 -1.38
N ILE A 20 5.72 0.10 -1.40
CA ILE A 20 6.11 1.03 -0.34
C ILE A 20 5.51 0.61 0.99
N LEU A 21 4.21 0.28 0.98
CA LEU A 21 3.54 -0.16 2.21
C LEU A 21 4.19 -1.41 2.79
N LYS A 22 4.49 -2.37 1.94
CA LYS A 22 5.13 -3.61 2.41
C LYS A 22 6.53 -3.36 2.95
N ALA A 23 7.31 -2.50 2.28
CA ALA A 23 8.65 -2.17 2.74
C ALA A 23 8.60 -1.43 4.08
N PHE A 24 7.66 -0.50 4.23
CA PHE A 24 7.50 0.24 5.47
C PHE A 24 7.09 -0.68 6.62
N ALA A 25 6.14 -1.59 6.36
CA ALA A 25 5.71 -2.55 7.37
C ALA A 25 6.88 -3.44 7.78
N GLU A 26 7.66 -3.92 6.82
CA GLU A 26 8.82 -4.76 7.10
C GLU A 26 9.84 -4.02 7.96
N TYR A 27 10.09 -2.77 7.64
CA TYR A 27 11.03 -1.96 8.41
C TYR A 27 10.62 -1.84 9.87
N HIS A 28 9.32 -1.79 10.14
CA HIS A 28 8.79 -1.66 11.50
C HIS A 28 8.40 -3.00 12.12
N ASP A 29 8.75 -4.11 11.49
CA ASP A 29 8.46 -5.45 12.01
C ASP A 29 6.96 -5.67 12.25
N MET A 30 6.14 -5.17 11.34
CA MET A 30 4.69 -5.37 11.43
C MET A 30 4.15 -5.95 10.14
N THR A 31 2.98 -6.57 10.22
CA THR A 31 2.33 -7.09 9.02
C THR A 31 1.71 -5.94 8.23
N LEU A 32 1.48 -6.17 6.95
CA LEU A 32 0.78 -5.19 6.12
C LEU A 32 -0.60 -4.86 6.68
N GLY A 33 -1.32 -5.89 7.15
CA GLY A 33 -2.64 -5.67 7.73
C GLY A 33 -2.60 -4.79 8.96
N ASP A 34 -1.61 -5.02 9.84
CA ASP A 34 -1.44 -4.21 11.04
C ASP A 34 -1.16 -2.76 10.68
N LEU A 35 -0.27 -2.55 9.69
CA LEU A 35 0.02 -1.19 9.21
C LEU A 35 -1.24 -0.51 8.68
N LEU A 36 -1.99 -1.19 7.84
CA LEU A 36 -3.19 -0.61 7.25
C LEU A 36 -4.25 -0.31 8.31
N GLU A 37 -4.43 -1.20 9.29
CA GLU A 37 -5.35 -0.94 10.39
C GLU A 37 -4.96 0.34 11.13
N GLY A 38 -3.68 0.51 11.40
CA GLY A 38 -3.21 1.70 12.09
C GLY A 38 -3.47 2.97 11.31
N ILE A 39 -3.19 2.93 10.01
CA ILE A 39 -3.44 4.09 9.14
C ILE A 39 -4.92 4.46 9.16
N VAL A 40 -5.79 3.46 9.00
CA VAL A 40 -7.23 3.72 8.94
C VAL A 40 -7.75 4.25 10.27
N LEU A 41 -7.31 3.67 11.38
CA LEU A 41 -7.78 4.11 12.70
C LEU A 41 -7.39 5.56 12.95
N HIS A 42 -6.15 5.94 12.59
CA HIS A 42 -5.73 7.34 12.74
C HIS A 42 -6.55 8.24 11.84
N ALA A 43 -6.76 7.82 10.59
CA ALA A 43 -7.53 8.63 9.65
C ALA A 43 -8.97 8.85 10.13
N PHE A 44 -9.57 7.81 10.71
CA PHE A 44 -10.93 7.93 11.24
C PHE A 44 -11.02 8.98 12.36
N ASP A 45 -9.96 9.15 13.11
CA ASP A 45 -9.92 10.16 14.18
C ASP A 45 -9.42 11.51 13.68
N GLY A 46 -9.19 11.66 12.39
CA GLY A 46 -8.65 12.89 11.82
C GLY A 46 -7.21 13.15 12.21
N LYS A 47 -6.47 12.10 12.54
CA LYS A 47 -5.08 12.22 12.98
C LYS A 47 -4.14 11.75 11.89
N THR A 48 -2.94 12.33 11.86
CA THR A 48 -1.90 11.91 10.95
C THR A 48 -1.35 10.56 11.43
N PRO A 49 -1.31 9.54 10.57
CA PRO A 49 -0.87 8.21 11.00
C PRO A 49 0.64 8.07 11.18
N PHE A 50 1.43 9.03 10.72
CA PHE A 50 2.88 8.91 10.69
C PHE A 50 3.56 10.06 11.40
N SER A 51 4.62 9.74 12.16
CA SER A 51 5.51 10.76 12.73
C SER A 51 6.35 11.40 11.62
N GLY A 52 7.07 12.47 11.97
CA GLY A 52 7.96 13.11 11.02
C GLY A 52 9.02 12.16 10.49
N ALA A 53 9.60 11.32 11.38
CA ALA A 53 10.61 10.37 10.97
C ALA A 53 10.02 9.32 10.02
N SER A 54 8.80 8.86 10.28
CA SER A 54 8.13 7.93 9.39
C SER A 54 7.82 8.56 8.04
N LEU A 55 7.40 9.82 8.02
CA LEU A 55 7.15 10.52 6.76
C LEU A 55 8.42 10.64 5.94
N GLU A 56 9.57 10.91 6.58
CA GLU A 56 10.85 10.96 5.86
C GLU A 56 11.19 9.60 5.26
N ARG A 57 10.97 8.53 6.01
CA ARG A 57 11.20 7.18 5.51
C ARG A 57 10.32 6.89 4.30
N ILE A 58 9.07 7.30 4.37
CA ILE A 58 8.15 7.10 3.25
C ILE A 58 8.63 7.86 2.02
N GLN A 59 9.11 9.10 2.18
CA GLN A 59 9.64 9.85 1.05
C GLN A 59 10.85 9.15 0.43
N GLU A 60 11.71 8.56 1.24
CA GLU A 60 12.83 7.79 0.74
C GLU A 60 12.36 6.58 -0.08
N LEU A 61 11.35 5.88 0.43
CA LEU A 61 10.79 4.73 -0.29
C LEU A 61 10.13 5.15 -1.58
N LYS A 62 9.44 6.29 -1.59
CA LYS A 62 8.83 6.80 -2.82
C LYS A 62 9.90 7.07 -3.88
N ARG A 63 11.02 7.64 -3.48
CA ARG A 63 12.13 7.88 -4.42
C ARG A 63 12.73 6.56 -4.89
N PHE A 64 12.89 5.62 -3.98
CA PHE A 64 13.46 4.32 -4.32
C PHE A 64 12.64 3.58 -5.37
N TYR A 65 11.33 3.67 -5.26
CA TYR A 65 10.41 2.98 -6.19
C TYR A 65 9.94 3.87 -7.33
N ASP A 66 10.50 5.06 -7.48
CA ASP A 66 10.09 6.03 -8.52
C ASP A 66 8.59 6.29 -8.47
N PHE A 67 8.07 6.48 -7.27
CA PHE A 67 6.64 6.71 -7.06
C PHE A 67 6.42 8.20 -6.81
N ASP A 68 5.77 8.88 -7.75
CA ASP A 68 5.61 10.32 -7.71
C ASP A 68 4.17 10.78 -7.45
N LEU A 69 3.28 9.85 -7.12
CA LEU A 69 1.91 10.20 -6.80
C LEU A 69 1.81 10.66 -5.35
N ASP A 70 0.85 11.57 -5.09
CA ASP A 70 0.60 12.06 -3.74
C ASP A 70 -0.91 12.09 -3.48
N SER A 71 -1.32 12.75 -2.39
CA SER A 71 -2.72 12.74 -1.99
C SER A 71 -3.65 13.39 -3.02
N THR A 72 -3.13 14.26 -3.88
CA THR A 72 -3.96 14.87 -4.91
C THR A 72 -4.41 13.85 -5.96
N ALA A 73 -3.75 12.71 -6.04
CA ALA A 73 -4.12 11.63 -6.96
C ALA A 73 -5.22 10.74 -6.39
N SER A 74 -5.59 10.92 -5.13
CA SER A 74 -6.59 10.08 -4.48
C SER A 74 -7.90 10.12 -5.24
N HIS A 75 -8.47 8.93 -5.48
CA HIS A 75 -9.73 8.77 -6.21
C HIS A 75 -9.66 9.21 -7.68
N ARG A 76 -8.46 9.41 -8.20
CA ARG A 76 -8.26 9.87 -9.58
C ARG A 76 -7.42 8.89 -10.38
N LEU A 77 -7.17 7.71 -9.83
CA LEU A 77 -6.35 6.70 -10.49
C LEU A 77 -7.24 5.80 -11.34
N LYS A 78 -6.78 5.51 -12.54
CA LYS A 78 -7.48 4.62 -13.45
C LYS A 78 -6.60 3.42 -13.74
N GLU A 79 -7.13 2.24 -13.47
CA GLU A 79 -6.38 1.02 -13.70
C GLU A 79 -6.34 0.70 -15.19
N ILE A 80 -5.13 0.43 -15.71
CA ILE A 80 -4.97 -0.08 -17.08
C ILE A 80 -4.87 -1.58 -17.01
N LYS A 81 -5.23 -2.24 -18.10
CA LYS A 81 -5.08 -3.69 -18.18
C LYS A 81 -3.59 -4.04 -18.19
N ALA A 82 -3.25 -5.07 -17.45
CA ALA A 82 -1.89 -5.60 -17.51
C ALA A 82 -1.61 -6.07 -18.93
N ARG A 83 -0.39 -5.88 -19.38
CA ARG A 83 -0.01 -6.37 -20.68
C ARG A 83 -0.06 -7.89 -20.69
N PRO A 84 -0.51 -8.51 -21.78
CA PRO A 84 -0.38 -9.96 -21.91
C PRO A 84 1.11 -10.27 -21.86
N THR A 85 1.43 -11.15 -21.01
CA THR A 85 2.82 -11.52 -20.93
C THR A 85 3.08 -12.48 -22.00
N ARG A 86 3.45 -12.35 -22.46
CA ARG A 86 3.68 -13.08 -23.08
C ARG A 86 3.55 -14.25 -22.90
N LYS A 87 2.98 -14.29 -22.67
CA LYS A 87 2.67 -15.03 -22.34
C LYS A 87 2.20 -15.64 -21.86
N ARG A 88 1.91 -16.13 -21.75
CA ARG A 88 1.46 -16.90 -21.18
C ARG A 88 0.70 -17.21 -21.35
N SER A 89 0.87 -17.50 -21.66
CA SER A 89 0.20 -17.91 -21.90
C SER A 89 -0.54 -18.11 -22.01
N PRO A 90 -0.58 -18.42 -22.31
CA PRO A 90 -1.32 -18.62 -22.32
C PRO A 90 -1.96 -18.75 -22.13
N GLU A 91 -1.81 -18.89 -22.01
CA GLU A 91 -2.20 -19.03 -21.89
C GLU A 91 -2.79 -18.90 -21.38
N ASN A 92 -2.66 -18.99 -21.28
CA ASN A 92 -3.00 -18.96 -20.90
C ASN A 92 -3.56 -18.81 -20.29
N ARG A 93 -3.57 -18.95 -20.23
CA ARG A 93 -3.92 -18.97 -19.95
C ARG A 93 -4.49 -18.86 -19.55
N GLY A 94 -4.28 -18.56 -19.45
CA GLY A 94 -4.51 -18.61 -19.32
C GLY A 94 -4.84 -18.55 -19.32
#